data_0fa3da8b55f0bba00ae0898e1fa41085
#
_entry.id   0fa3da8b55f0bba00ae0898e1fa41085
#
_cell.length_a   1.000
_cell.length_b   1.000
_cell.length_c   1.000
_cell.angle_alpha   90.00
_cell.angle_beta   90.00
_cell.angle_gamma   90.00
#
_symmetry.space_group_name_H-M   'P 1'
#
loop_
_entity.id
_entity.type
_entity.pdbx_description
1 polymer ?
#
loop_
_entity_poly.entity_id
_entity_poly.type
_entity_poly.pdbx_seq_one_letter_code
_entity_poly.pdbx_strand_id
1 'polypeptide(L)'
;KYLMLVVFTALLFPSVAQLKSGIISYERKVNLLKKYKSSQSKKWIGDQKIKLDYFELHFTGNQSLFKPIEDETPSRSDWVTSKNTVYQNLDNNTRLSIYSIWGESVYVSDSAIQRKWKITDRKRMISGYECRRAIWQKNDTTKIYAWYTTMIIPSTGPETFNGLPGTILGLATEDGGVVYFAKSVKEAYVD
;
A
#
# COMPACT_ATOMS: atom_id res chain seq x y z
N LYS A 1 28.53 14.31 58.26
CA LYS A 1 27.18 14.26 57.57
C LYS A 1 27.39 14.70 56.11
N TYR A 2 27.64 13.75 55.22
CA TYR A 2 27.73 14.04 53.79
C TYR A 2 26.34 13.76 53.16
N LEU A 3 25.70 14.80 52.67
CA LEU A 3 24.45 14.72 51.94
C LEU A 3 24.79 14.27 50.48
N MET A 4 24.53 13.02 50.16
CA MET A 4 24.74 12.45 48.81
C MET A 4 23.60 12.90 47.92
N LEU A 5 23.84 13.89 47.04
CA LEU A 5 22.87 14.38 46.05
C LEU A 5 22.83 13.39 44.91
N VAL A 6 21.81 12.54 44.85
CA VAL A 6 21.55 11.63 43.70
C VAL A 6 20.92 12.47 42.59
N VAL A 7 21.71 12.81 41.59
CA VAL A 7 21.20 13.47 40.34
C VAL A 7 20.55 12.38 39.49
N PHE A 8 19.21 12.36 39.46
CA PHE A 8 18.42 11.51 38.58
C PHE A 8 18.41 12.15 37.17
N THR A 9 19.36 11.76 36.31
CA THR A 9 19.35 12.12 34.90
C THR A 9 18.22 11.38 34.19
N ALA A 10 17.08 12.04 33.99
CA ALA A 10 16.01 11.56 33.15
C ALA A 10 16.51 11.49 31.69
N LEU A 11 16.73 10.26 31.21
CA LEU A 11 17.01 10.01 29.79
C LEU A 11 15.73 10.31 28.99
N LEU A 12 15.69 11.50 28.41
CA LEU A 12 14.66 11.88 27.43
C LEU A 12 14.88 11.06 26.15
N PHE A 13 14.24 9.88 26.07
CA PHE A 13 14.12 9.17 24.80
C PHE A 13 13.20 9.99 23.89
N PRO A 14 13.62 10.33 22.65
CA PRO A 14 12.70 10.97 21.70
C PRO A 14 11.55 10.01 21.45
N SER A 15 10.36 10.34 21.94
CA SER A 15 9.13 9.64 21.60
C SER A 15 8.81 9.98 20.15
N VAL A 16 9.08 9.06 19.26
CA VAL A 16 8.64 9.20 17.85
C VAL A 16 7.14 8.95 17.83
N ALA A 17 6.36 10.01 17.64
CA ALA A 17 4.91 9.91 17.56
C ALA A 17 4.52 9.05 16.35
N GLN A 18 3.67 8.05 16.61
CA GLN A 18 3.12 7.23 15.54
C GLN A 18 2.00 7.96 14.81
N LEU A 19 2.00 7.88 13.50
CA LEU A 19 0.99 8.53 12.66
C LEU A 19 -0.32 7.74 12.69
N LYS A 20 -1.44 8.42 13.02
CA LYS A 20 -2.78 7.82 13.15
C LYS A 20 -3.74 8.21 12.02
N SER A 21 -3.47 9.31 11.34
CA SER A 21 -4.28 9.83 10.23
C SER A 21 -3.40 10.51 9.21
N GLY A 22 -3.72 10.38 7.93
CA GLY A 22 -2.92 10.97 6.88
C GLY A 22 -3.24 10.49 5.48
N ILE A 23 -2.40 10.92 4.55
CA ILE A 23 -2.49 10.59 3.12
C ILE A 23 -1.13 10.06 2.66
N ILE A 24 -1.16 8.91 1.99
CA ILE A 24 0.02 8.30 1.37
C ILE A 24 -0.20 8.27 -0.14
N SER A 25 0.71 8.91 -0.90
CA SER A 25 0.70 8.82 -2.36
C SER A 25 1.54 7.63 -2.81
N TYR A 26 0.98 6.80 -3.69
CA TYR A 26 1.64 5.62 -4.24
C TYR A 26 1.85 5.75 -5.74
N GLU A 27 2.98 5.22 -6.20
CA GLU A 27 3.22 4.89 -7.61
C GLU A 27 3.07 3.38 -7.79
N ARG A 28 2.23 2.96 -8.74
CA ARG A 28 2.14 1.59 -9.20
C ARG A 28 2.86 1.44 -10.53
N LYS A 29 3.81 0.52 -10.59
CA LYS A 29 4.50 0.12 -11.80
C LYS A 29 4.02 -1.25 -12.24
N VAL A 30 3.49 -1.35 -13.45
CA VAL A 30 3.05 -2.61 -14.05
C VAL A 30 3.93 -2.93 -15.26
N ASN A 31 4.56 -4.12 -15.24
CA ASN A 31 5.28 -4.64 -16.40
C ASN A 31 4.28 -5.29 -17.36
N LEU A 32 3.98 -4.59 -18.45
CA LEU A 32 2.97 -5.01 -19.42
C LEU A 32 3.39 -6.29 -20.18
N LEU A 33 4.70 -6.51 -20.40
CA LEU A 33 5.17 -7.73 -21.06
C LEU A 33 4.95 -8.98 -20.21
N LYS A 34 4.94 -8.83 -18.86
CA LYS A 34 4.61 -9.91 -17.95
C LYS A 34 3.11 -10.13 -17.80
N LYS A 35 2.32 -9.05 -17.87
CA LYS A 35 0.87 -9.08 -17.79
C LYS A 35 0.25 -9.66 -19.06
N TYR A 36 0.71 -9.22 -20.23
CA TYR A 36 0.20 -9.60 -21.55
C TYR A 36 1.18 -10.53 -22.26
N LYS A 37 0.98 -11.85 -22.10
CA LYS A 37 1.93 -12.87 -22.58
C LYS A 37 1.69 -13.28 -24.05
N SER A 38 0.45 -13.20 -24.54
CA SER A 38 0.10 -13.62 -25.90
C SER A 38 0.63 -12.66 -26.95
N SER A 39 0.94 -13.17 -28.16
CA SER A 39 1.38 -12.36 -29.29
C SER A 39 0.33 -11.33 -29.71
N GLN A 40 -0.96 -11.68 -29.60
CA GLN A 40 -2.07 -10.79 -29.89
C GLN A 40 -2.13 -9.62 -28.92
N SER A 41 -2.06 -9.88 -27.61
CA SER A 41 -2.11 -8.82 -26.59
C SER A 41 -0.88 -7.91 -26.63
N LYS A 42 0.29 -8.45 -27.00
CA LYS A 42 1.50 -7.63 -27.20
C LYS A 42 1.36 -6.61 -28.34
N LYS A 43 0.63 -6.95 -29.41
CA LYS A 43 0.36 -5.98 -30.49
C LYS A 43 -0.46 -4.78 -30.01
N TRP A 44 -1.36 -4.98 -29.04
CA TRP A 44 -2.21 -3.91 -28.50
C TRP A 44 -1.48 -2.92 -27.58
N ILE A 45 -0.49 -3.41 -26.81
CA ILE A 45 0.32 -2.56 -25.95
C ILE A 45 1.46 -1.85 -26.71
N GLY A 46 1.75 -2.24 -27.98
CA GLY A 46 2.82 -1.67 -28.78
C GLY A 46 4.18 -1.72 -28.08
N ASP A 47 4.94 -0.63 -28.17
CA ASP A 47 6.27 -0.51 -27.57
C ASP A 47 6.24 -0.20 -26.05
N GLN A 48 5.06 0.02 -25.47
CA GLN A 48 4.93 0.36 -24.06
C GLN A 48 5.19 -0.88 -23.18
N LYS A 49 6.36 -0.94 -22.55
CA LYS A 49 6.75 -2.07 -21.67
C LYS A 49 6.26 -1.91 -20.25
N ILE A 50 6.07 -0.69 -19.81
CA ILE A 50 5.76 -0.34 -18.43
C ILE A 50 4.63 0.70 -18.41
N LYS A 51 3.64 0.49 -17.54
CA LYS A 51 2.62 1.48 -17.18
C LYS A 51 2.86 1.95 -15.76
N LEU A 52 2.82 3.25 -15.57
CA LEU A 52 2.79 3.89 -14.26
C LEU A 52 1.37 4.39 -13.98
N ASP A 53 0.88 4.14 -12.81
CA ASP A 53 -0.38 4.66 -12.29
C ASP A 53 -0.15 5.24 -10.89
N TYR A 54 -0.92 6.24 -10.51
CA TYR A 54 -0.80 6.93 -9.25
C TYR A 54 -2.06 6.76 -8.41
N PHE A 55 -1.88 6.62 -7.10
CA PHE A 55 -2.96 6.39 -6.14
C PHE A 55 -2.71 7.16 -4.85
N GLU A 56 -3.78 7.40 -4.13
CA GLU A 56 -3.74 7.88 -2.75
C GLU A 56 -4.40 6.87 -1.82
N LEU A 57 -3.80 6.68 -0.65
CA LEU A 57 -4.39 6.01 0.49
C LEU A 57 -4.66 7.07 1.56
N HIS A 58 -5.92 7.38 1.78
CA HIS A 58 -6.38 8.19 2.89
C HIS A 58 -6.66 7.25 4.06
N PHE A 59 -6.22 7.59 5.27
CA PHE A 59 -6.44 6.73 6.44
C PHE A 59 -6.68 7.55 7.70
N THR A 60 -7.55 7.03 8.57
CA THR A 60 -7.79 7.55 9.92
C THR A 60 -8.22 6.39 10.82
N GLY A 61 -7.60 6.25 12.00
CA GLY A 61 -7.82 5.08 12.87
C GLY A 61 -7.63 3.78 12.08
N ASN A 62 -8.63 2.90 12.09
CA ASN A 62 -8.63 1.63 11.36
C ASN A 62 -9.43 1.66 10.04
N GLN A 63 -9.71 2.86 9.53
CA GLN A 63 -10.38 3.05 8.25
C GLN A 63 -9.41 3.55 7.20
N SER A 64 -9.62 3.13 5.95
CA SER A 64 -8.80 3.57 4.82
C SER A 64 -9.58 3.60 3.53
N LEU A 65 -9.25 4.58 2.69
CA LEU A 65 -9.75 4.73 1.33
C LEU A 65 -8.56 4.78 0.38
N PHE A 66 -8.36 3.73 -0.39
CA PHE A 66 -7.40 3.68 -1.49
C PHE A 66 -8.12 4.04 -2.79
N LYS A 67 -7.65 5.07 -3.49
CA LYS A 67 -8.29 5.55 -4.72
C LYS A 67 -7.25 5.96 -5.76
N PRO A 68 -7.53 5.86 -7.06
CA PRO A 68 -6.67 6.41 -8.10
C PRO A 68 -6.62 7.93 -8.02
N ILE A 69 -5.49 8.51 -8.40
CA ILE A 69 -5.38 9.91 -8.77
C ILE A 69 -5.75 9.98 -10.24
N GLU A 70 -6.74 10.80 -10.57
CA GLU A 70 -7.15 11.01 -11.96
C GLU A 70 -6.06 11.75 -12.73
N ASP A 71 -5.70 11.24 -13.88
CA ASP A 71 -4.80 11.91 -14.79
C ASP A 71 -5.58 13.05 -15.49
N GLU A 72 -5.04 14.26 -15.51
CA GLU A 72 -5.66 15.41 -16.19
C GLU A 72 -5.88 15.15 -17.71
N THR A 73 -5.06 14.29 -18.30
CA THR A 73 -5.17 13.88 -19.69
C THR A 73 -5.26 12.35 -19.80
N PRO A 74 -6.43 11.79 -20.18
CA PRO A 74 -6.57 10.36 -20.40
C PRO A 74 -5.57 9.84 -21.44
N SER A 75 -4.83 8.79 -21.09
CA SER A 75 -3.89 8.14 -22.01
C SER A 75 -4.59 7.02 -22.79
N ARG A 76 -4.21 6.84 -24.07
CA ARG A 76 -4.66 5.68 -24.86
C ARG A 76 -4.42 4.33 -24.20
N SER A 77 -3.51 4.27 -23.23
CA SER A 77 -3.14 3.05 -22.50
C SER A 77 -3.82 2.93 -21.12
N ASP A 78 -4.80 3.76 -20.78
CA ASP A 78 -5.45 3.69 -19.46
C ASP A 78 -6.25 2.40 -19.25
N TRP A 79 -6.74 1.81 -20.32
CA TRP A 79 -7.44 0.53 -20.30
C TRP A 79 -6.54 -0.68 -19.97
N VAL A 80 -5.20 -0.58 -20.08
CA VAL A 80 -4.29 -1.72 -19.86
C VAL A 80 -4.15 -2.09 -18.39
N THR A 81 -4.54 -1.20 -17.48
CA THR A 81 -4.51 -1.44 -16.02
C THR A 81 -5.81 -0.98 -15.39
N SER A 82 -6.35 -1.79 -14.46
CA SER A 82 -7.54 -1.41 -13.70
C SER A 82 -7.17 -0.41 -12.60
N LYS A 83 -7.94 0.65 -12.45
CA LYS A 83 -7.80 1.66 -11.39
C LYS A 83 -9.02 1.53 -10.47
N ASN A 84 -8.91 0.72 -9.42
CA ASN A 84 -10.02 0.44 -8.50
C ASN A 84 -9.95 1.36 -7.28
N THR A 85 -11.11 1.71 -6.74
CA THR A 85 -11.23 2.35 -5.43
C THR A 85 -11.61 1.31 -4.39
N VAL A 86 -10.94 1.33 -3.23
CA VAL A 86 -11.18 0.37 -2.15
C VAL A 86 -11.28 1.11 -0.83
N TYR A 87 -12.44 1.01 -0.20
CA TYR A 87 -12.63 1.41 1.20
C TYR A 87 -12.54 0.18 2.09
N GLN A 88 -11.84 0.30 3.22
CA GLN A 88 -11.77 -0.74 4.25
C GLN A 88 -12.03 -0.11 5.63
N ASN A 89 -12.86 -0.77 6.43
CA ASN A 89 -12.98 -0.53 7.85
C ASN A 89 -12.62 -1.82 8.58
N LEU A 90 -11.46 -1.79 9.26
CA LEU A 90 -10.90 -2.97 9.92
C LEU A 90 -11.49 -3.21 11.32
N ASP A 91 -12.20 -2.23 11.91
CA ASP A 91 -12.89 -2.40 13.19
C ASP A 91 -14.09 -3.33 13.05
N ASN A 92 -14.87 -3.18 11.99
CA ASN A 92 -16.03 -4.01 11.71
C ASN A 92 -15.79 -5.04 10.60
N ASN A 93 -14.52 -5.18 10.15
CA ASN A 93 -14.10 -6.13 9.14
C ASN A 93 -14.84 -5.99 7.80
N THR A 94 -15.17 -4.77 7.38
CA THR A 94 -15.86 -4.52 6.11
C THR A 94 -14.94 -3.95 5.03
N ARG A 95 -15.27 -4.25 3.78
CA ARG A 95 -14.60 -3.74 2.59
C ARG A 95 -15.63 -3.42 1.52
N LEU A 96 -15.51 -2.23 0.92
CA LEU A 96 -16.24 -1.85 -0.28
C LEU A 96 -15.22 -1.62 -1.40
N SER A 97 -15.36 -2.35 -2.49
CA SER A 97 -14.53 -2.17 -3.70
C SER A 97 -15.38 -1.63 -4.84
N ILE A 98 -14.88 -0.62 -5.51
CA ILE A 98 -15.53 0.01 -6.67
C ILE A 98 -14.65 -0.28 -7.89
N TYR A 99 -15.22 -0.98 -8.85
CA TYR A 99 -14.57 -1.33 -10.11
C TYR A 99 -15.21 -0.53 -11.24
N SER A 100 -14.38 0.04 -12.12
CA SER A 100 -14.88 0.61 -13.37
C SER A 100 -14.81 -0.46 -14.45
N ILE A 101 -15.97 -0.89 -14.94
CA ILE A 101 -16.12 -1.92 -15.97
C ILE A 101 -16.94 -1.34 -17.11
N TRP A 102 -16.34 -1.15 -18.28
CA TRP A 102 -17.02 -0.61 -19.49
C TRP A 102 -17.67 0.76 -19.28
N GLY A 103 -17.08 1.60 -18.41
CA GLY A 103 -17.60 2.92 -18.06
C GLY A 103 -18.65 2.93 -16.95
N GLU A 104 -19.08 1.77 -16.47
CA GLU A 104 -20.00 1.64 -15.34
C GLU A 104 -19.24 1.34 -14.04
N SER A 105 -19.78 1.80 -12.92
CA SER A 105 -19.24 1.54 -11.58
C SER A 105 -19.95 0.33 -10.96
N VAL A 106 -19.17 -0.72 -10.66
CA VAL A 106 -19.64 -1.93 -9.97
C VAL A 106 -19.16 -1.88 -8.52
N TYR A 107 -20.11 -1.96 -7.59
CA TYR A 107 -19.85 -1.91 -6.14
C TYR A 107 -19.90 -3.33 -5.58
N VAL A 108 -18.81 -3.74 -4.92
CA VAL A 108 -18.71 -5.05 -4.26
C VAL A 108 -18.43 -4.84 -2.78
N SER A 109 -19.42 -5.20 -1.94
CA SER A 109 -19.28 -5.20 -0.48
C SER A 109 -18.95 -6.61 0.01
N ASP A 110 -17.93 -6.73 0.86
CA ASP A 110 -17.43 -8.00 1.37
C ASP A 110 -16.69 -7.77 2.71
N SER A 111 -16.24 -8.84 3.34
CA SER A 111 -15.32 -8.75 4.48
C SER A 111 -13.89 -8.39 4.04
N ALA A 112 -13.11 -7.80 4.94
CA ALA A 112 -11.69 -7.55 4.72
C ALA A 112 -10.93 -8.89 4.57
N ILE A 113 -10.05 -8.97 3.57
CA ILE A 113 -9.35 -10.21 3.27
C ILE A 113 -8.31 -10.49 4.35
N GLN A 114 -8.40 -11.63 5.03
CA GLN A 114 -7.41 -12.08 5.99
C GLN A 114 -6.23 -12.77 5.27
N ARG A 115 -5.01 -12.30 5.53
CA ARG A 115 -3.78 -12.85 4.94
C ARG A 115 -2.83 -13.34 6.02
N LYS A 116 -2.27 -14.52 5.85
CA LYS A 116 -1.22 -15.05 6.73
C LYS A 116 0.14 -14.57 6.23
N TRP A 117 0.69 -13.54 6.86
CA TRP A 117 1.99 -12.98 6.52
C TRP A 117 3.12 -13.68 7.26
N LYS A 118 4.21 -13.98 6.56
CA LYS A 118 5.49 -14.38 7.15
C LYS A 118 6.40 -13.14 7.21
N ILE A 119 6.62 -12.59 8.39
CA ILE A 119 7.52 -11.46 8.62
C ILE A 119 8.96 -11.96 8.56
N THR A 120 9.86 -11.16 7.94
CA THR A 120 11.29 -11.46 7.81
C THR A 120 12.14 -10.32 8.39
N ASP A 121 13.43 -10.56 8.60
CA ASP A 121 14.34 -9.56 9.18
C ASP A 121 14.88 -8.54 8.16
N ARG A 122 14.51 -8.68 6.88
CA ARG A 122 14.93 -7.71 5.87
C ARG A 122 14.25 -6.37 6.09
N LYS A 123 15.05 -5.30 6.05
CA LYS A 123 14.62 -3.91 6.24
C LYS A 123 15.01 -3.07 5.03
N ARG A 124 14.29 -1.97 4.83
CA ARG A 124 14.62 -0.91 3.87
C ARG A 124 13.93 0.39 4.24
N MET A 125 14.47 1.50 3.75
CA MET A 125 13.81 2.81 3.87
C MET A 125 12.87 3.03 2.69
N ILE A 126 11.64 3.50 2.98
CA ILE A 126 10.64 3.94 1.99
C ILE A 126 10.01 5.24 2.51
N SER A 127 10.09 6.31 1.74
CA SER A 127 9.54 7.64 2.08
C SER A 127 9.92 8.12 3.48
N GLY A 128 11.17 7.86 3.92
CA GLY A 128 11.68 8.27 5.24
C GLY A 128 11.35 7.31 6.39
N TYR A 129 10.61 6.22 6.15
CA TYR A 129 10.24 5.23 7.17
C TYR A 129 11.05 3.95 7.03
N GLU A 130 11.57 3.42 8.15
CA GLU A 130 12.11 2.07 8.18
C GLU A 130 10.97 1.07 8.02
N CYS A 131 11.06 0.20 7.01
CA CYS A 131 10.08 -0.82 6.69
C CYS A 131 10.68 -2.21 6.83
N ARG A 132 9.94 -3.14 7.44
CA ARG A 132 10.26 -4.57 7.48
C ARG A 132 9.55 -5.29 6.34
N ARG A 133 10.18 -6.34 5.81
CA ARG A 133 9.59 -7.18 4.78
C ARG A 133 8.70 -8.26 5.36
N ALA A 134 7.52 -8.43 4.77
CA ALA A 134 6.65 -9.58 4.96
C ALA A 134 6.39 -10.28 3.62
N ILE A 135 6.08 -11.57 3.67
CA ILE A 135 5.80 -12.41 2.50
C ILE A 135 4.43 -13.05 2.69
N TRP A 136 3.58 -12.93 1.69
CA TRP A 136 2.33 -13.68 1.61
C TRP A 136 2.38 -14.62 0.41
N GLN A 137 2.14 -15.92 0.68
CA GLN A 137 2.00 -16.94 -0.35
C GLN A 137 0.55 -16.93 -0.82
N LYS A 138 0.31 -16.40 -2.02
CA LYS A 138 -1.04 -16.32 -2.59
C LYS A 138 -1.53 -17.69 -3.08
N ASN A 139 -0.62 -18.43 -3.73
CA ASN A 139 -0.81 -19.80 -4.21
C ASN A 139 0.58 -20.43 -4.40
N ASP A 140 0.64 -21.66 -4.91
CA ASP A 140 1.90 -22.40 -5.08
C ASP A 140 2.94 -21.69 -5.96
N THR A 141 2.50 -20.81 -6.86
CA THR A 141 3.36 -20.16 -7.86
C THR A 141 3.56 -18.66 -7.63
N THR A 142 2.79 -18.04 -6.71
CA THR A 142 2.79 -16.57 -6.57
C THR A 142 3.01 -16.14 -5.14
N LYS A 143 4.10 -15.42 -4.91
CA LYS A 143 4.38 -14.72 -3.65
C LYS A 143 4.23 -13.23 -3.83
N ILE A 144 3.75 -12.60 -2.79
CA ILE A 144 3.67 -11.15 -2.65
C ILE A 144 4.61 -10.72 -1.54
N TYR A 145 5.48 -9.77 -1.84
CA TYR A 145 6.36 -9.12 -0.88
C TYR A 145 5.75 -7.80 -0.46
N ALA A 146 5.56 -7.60 0.85
CA ALA A 146 5.14 -6.34 1.43
C ALA A 146 6.26 -5.74 2.28
N TRP A 147 6.36 -4.42 2.28
CA TRP A 147 7.25 -3.63 3.12
C TRP A 147 6.38 -2.71 3.96
N TYR A 148 6.33 -2.93 5.26
CA TYR A 148 5.47 -2.22 6.18
C TYR A 148 6.26 -1.51 7.29
N THR A 149 5.69 -0.44 7.83
CA THR A 149 6.25 0.29 8.96
C THR A 149 5.25 0.30 10.12
N THR A 150 5.77 0.15 11.35
CA THR A 150 4.98 0.27 12.59
C THR A 150 4.83 1.72 13.05
N MET A 151 5.49 2.66 12.37
CA MET A 151 5.39 4.09 12.65
C MET A 151 4.08 4.72 12.18
N ILE A 152 3.34 4.02 11.31
CA ILE A 152 2.00 4.38 10.84
C ILE A 152 1.07 3.27 11.29
N ILE A 153 0.14 3.60 12.22
CA ILE A 153 -0.61 2.62 12.99
C ILE A 153 -1.56 1.74 12.16
N PRO A 154 -2.38 2.27 11.24
CA PRO A 154 -3.36 1.43 10.55
C PRO A 154 -2.74 0.24 9.83
N SER A 155 -3.33 -0.94 10.05
CA SER A 155 -2.94 -2.18 9.36
C SER A 155 -3.47 -2.20 7.93
N THR A 156 -3.08 -1.24 7.11
CA THR A 156 -3.61 -1.01 5.76
C THR A 156 -2.49 -0.87 4.72
N GLY A 157 -2.86 -0.80 3.45
CA GLY A 157 -1.92 -0.64 2.34
C GLY A 157 -2.63 -0.47 0.99
N PRO A 158 -1.90 -0.57 -0.12
CA PRO A 158 -2.46 -0.48 -1.46
C PRO A 158 -3.57 -1.51 -1.70
N GLU A 159 -4.63 -1.09 -2.40
CA GLU A 159 -5.79 -1.93 -2.73
C GLU A 159 -6.42 -2.58 -1.46
N THR A 160 -6.50 -3.90 -1.44
CA THR A 160 -7.08 -4.68 -0.33
C THR A 160 -6.05 -5.22 0.65
N PHE A 161 -4.78 -4.81 0.54
CA PHE A 161 -3.72 -5.38 1.37
C PHE A 161 -3.74 -4.78 2.77
N ASN A 162 -3.83 -5.67 3.77
CA ASN A 162 -3.90 -5.37 5.19
C ASN A 162 -3.32 -6.53 6.01
N GLY A 163 -3.42 -6.46 7.36
CA GLY A 163 -3.10 -7.56 8.29
C GLY A 163 -1.64 -7.62 8.73
N LEU A 164 -0.83 -6.57 8.46
CA LEU A 164 0.50 -6.40 9.03
C LEU A 164 0.44 -5.44 10.25
N PRO A 165 1.37 -5.50 11.20
CA PRO A 165 1.38 -4.60 12.36
C PRO A 165 1.84 -3.19 11.97
N GLY A 166 1.04 -2.50 11.14
CA GLY A 166 1.27 -1.18 10.60
C GLY A 166 1.01 -1.10 9.10
N THR A 167 1.33 0.05 8.50
CA THR A 167 0.97 0.38 7.13
C THR A 167 1.99 -0.11 6.11
N ILE A 168 1.51 -0.66 5.00
CA ILE A 168 2.32 -1.18 3.89
C ILE A 168 2.70 -0.01 2.97
N LEU A 169 3.98 0.34 2.94
CA LEU A 169 4.54 1.39 2.07
C LEU A 169 5.12 0.87 0.75
N GLY A 170 5.31 -0.44 0.65
CA GLY A 170 5.76 -1.09 -0.57
C GLY A 170 5.12 -2.46 -0.74
N LEU A 171 4.78 -2.81 -1.98
CA LEU A 171 4.20 -4.10 -2.32
C LEU A 171 4.73 -4.55 -3.69
N ALA A 172 5.08 -5.81 -3.84
CA ALA A 172 5.54 -6.33 -5.12
C ALA A 172 5.16 -7.80 -5.30
N THR A 173 4.80 -8.19 -6.52
CA THR A 173 4.80 -9.60 -6.92
C THR A 173 6.23 -10.13 -7.00
N GLU A 174 6.46 -11.43 -6.72
CA GLU A 174 7.78 -12.05 -6.73
C GLU A 174 8.51 -11.87 -8.06
N ASP A 175 7.79 -11.91 -9.15
CA ASP A 175 8.32 -11.70 -10.50
C ASP A 175 8.55 -10.22 -10.84
N GLY A 176 8.17 -9.28 -9.98
CA GLY A 176 8.23 -7.84 -10.24
C GLY A 176 7.26 -7.37 -11.35
N GLY A 177 6.22 -8.15 -11.65
CA GLY A 177 5.20 -7.79 -12.64
C GLY A 177 4.36 -6.60 -12.22
N VAL A 178 4.07 -6.49 -10.91
CA VAL A 178 3.36 -5.36 -10.30
C VAL A 178 4.13 -4.92 -9.08
N VAL A 179 4.39 -3.62 -8.96
CA VAL A 179 5.10 -3.02 -7.84
C VAL A 179 4.40 -1.74 -7.41
N TYR A 180 4.11 -1.59 -6.12
CA TYR A 180 3.67 -0.35 -5.49
C TYR A 180 4.76 0.19 -4.58
N PHE A 181 5.00 1.50 -4.64
CA PHE A 181 5.84 2.21 -3.69
C PHE A 181 5.20 3.51 -3.26
N ALA A 182 5.20 3.76 -1.95
CA ALA A 182 4.87 5.06 -1.40
C ALA A 182 5.92 6.08 -1.86
N LYS A 183 5.45 7.20 -2.41
CA LYS A 183 6.28 8.34 -2.85
C LYS A 183 6.33 9.41 -1.76
N SER A 184 5.25 9.56 -1.02
CA SER A 184 5.16 10.50 0.10
C SER A 184 4.17 10.00 1.15
N VAL A 185 4.41 10.41 2.39
CA VAL A 185 3.50 10.25 3.52
C VAL A 185 3.29 11.62 4.13
N LYS A 186 2.04 12.04 4.28
CA LYS A 186 1.68 13.33 4.87
C LYS A 186 0.70 13.11 6.01
N GLU A 187 0.98 13.68 7.17
CA GLU A 187 -0.01 13.79 8.23
C GLU A 187 -1.12 14.74 7.75
N ALA A 188 -2.35 14.32 7.88
CA ALA A 188 -3.51 15.09 7.48
C ALA A 188 -4.72 14.65 8.31
N TYR A 189 -5.63 15.58 8.54
CA TYR A 189 -6.96 15.24 9.04
C TYR A 189 -7.74 14.61 7.87
N VAL A 190 -8.30 13.45 8.11
CA VAL A 190 -9.13 12.70 7.15
C VAL A 190 -10.47 12.44 7.81
N ASP A 191 -11.55 12.98 7.21
CA ASP A 191 -12.94 12.75 7.63
C ASP A 191 -13.43 11.36 7.21
#